data_4c40b432af33bb29bc3ff04c4a042584
#
_entry.id   4c40b432af33bb29bc3ff04c4a042584
#
_cell.length_a   1.000
_cell.length_b   1.000
_cell.length_c   1.000
_cell.angle_alpha   90.00
_cell.angle_beta   90.00
_cell.angle_gamma   90.00
#
_symmetry.space_group_name_H-M   'P 1'
#
loop_
_entity.id
_entity.type
_entity.pdbx_description
1 polymer ?
#
loop_
_entity_poly.entity_id
_entity_poly.type
_entity_poly.pdbx_seq_one_letter_code
_entity_poly.pdbx_strand_id
1 'polypeptide(L)'
;MAPHDGPDGHSHDWAAPTDKLTRAGLGTFKAPKSPYDLWMDAQDIPIFRDIGVSKVQELPMTNWDMMGGKASFIQLYGTEGMWGCHIIEVPGAGALKPVKHIYEQQYFVVDGRGSTEVWEEGQEDKVHVFEWQKGSLWSV
;
A
#
# COMPACT_ATOMS: atom_id res chain seq x y z
N MET A 1 -2.28 -3.55 20.68
CA MET A 1 -2.92 -2.23 20.72
C MET A 1 -4.13 -2.34 19.80
N ALA A 2 -5.35 -2.11 20.31
CA ALA A 2 -6.55 -2.22 19.48
C ALA A 2 -6.52 -1.15 18.38
N PRO A 3 -7.04 -1.42 17.16
CA PRO A 3 -7.19 -0.39 16.15
C PRO A 3 -8.01 0.76 16.75
N HIS A 4 -7.53 1.97 16.57
CA HIS A 4 -8.23 3.17 17.01
C HIS A 4 -9.33 3.46 16.00
N ASP A 5 -10.48 2.81 16.18
CA ASP A 5 -11.69 3.25 15.53
C ASP A 5 -12.10 4.59 16.15
N GLY A 6 -12.14 5.64 15.38
CA GLY A 6 -12.77 6.89 15.78
C GLY A 6 -14.24 6.63 16.17
N PRO A 7 -14.87 7.51 16.94
CA PRO A 7 -16.23 7.33 17.46
C PRO A 7 -17.31 7.13 16.37
N ASP A 8 -16.98 7.26 15.12
CA ASP A 8 -17.78 7.11 13.92
C ASP A 8 -17.41 5.90 13.05
N GLY A 9 -16.49 5.03 13.52
CA GLY A 9 -16.08 3.83 12.77
C GLY A 9 -15.25 4.12 11.52
N HIS A 10 -14.89 5.38 11.28
CA HIS A 10 -13.98 5.74 10.21
C HIS A 10 -12.55 5.72 10.73
N SER A 11 -11.70 4.97 10.06
CA SER A 11 -10.26 5.07 10.25
C SER A 11 -9.87 6.55 10.26
N HIS A 12 -9.08 6.97 11.22
CA HIS A 12 -8.63 8.35 11.30
C HIS A 12 -7.99 8.75 9.96
N ASP A 13 -8.80 9.38 9.16
CA ASP A 13 -8.35 10.16 8.05
C ASP A 13 -7.34 11.19 8.61
N TRP A 14 -6.23 11.41 7.95
CA TRP A 14 -5.27 12.45 8.31
C TRP A 14 -5.93 13.85 8.41
N ALA A 15 -7.16 13.98 7.94
CA ALA A 15 -8.06 15.10 8.19
C ALA A 15 -8.54 15.21 9.66
N ALA A 16 -8.19 14.29 10.55
CA ALA A 16 -8.45 14.47 11.98
C ALA A 16 -7.89 15.80 12.58
N PRO A 17 -6.83 16.45 12.07
CA PRO A 17 -6.52 17.83 12.42
C PRO A 17 -7.63 18.83 12.16
N THR A 18 -8.53 18.57 11.21
CA THR A 18 -9.67 19.43 10.94
C THR A 18 -10.67 19.50 12.09
N ASP A 19 -10.80 18.46 12.89
CA ASP A 19 -11.62 18.49 14.11
C ASP A 19 -11.10 19.51 15.12
N LYS A 20 -9.79 19.70 15.20
CA LYS A 20 -9.19 20.73 16.05
C LYS A 20 -9.43 22.14 15.49
N LEU A 21 -9.37 22.30 14.18
CA LEU A 21 -9.67 23.56 13.50
C LEU A 21 -11.16 23.89 13.60
N THR A 22 -12.02 22.92 13.48
CA THR A 22 -13.48 23.06 13.65
C THR A 22 -13.80 23.50 15.10
N ARG A 23 -13.17 22.88 16.10
CA ARG A 23 -13.32 23.27 17.52
C ARG A 23 -12.82 24.69 17.79
N ALA A 24 -11.88 25.18 16.99
CA ALA A 24 -11.41 26.56 17.08
C ALA A 24 -12.32 27.57 16.33
N GLY A 25 -13.46 27.14 15.83
CA GLY A 25 -14.42 28.02 15.14
C GLY A 25 -14.03 28.39 13.71
N LEU A 26 -13.09 27.70 13.12
CA LEU A 26 -12.59 27.94 11.75
C LEU A 26 -13.40 27.21 10.64
N GLY A 27 -14.56 26.66 10.98
CA GLY A 27 -15.46 26.03 10.04
C GLY A 27 -15.28 24.52 9.90
N THR A 28 -16.12 23.90 9.09
CA THR A 28 -16.20 22.46 8.82
C THR A 28 -15.42 22.06 7.56
N PHE A 29 -14.23 22.61 7.33
CA PHE A 29 -13.45 22.24 6.16
C PHE A 29 -12.91 20.82 6.35
N LYS A 30 -13.38 19.89 5.54
CA LYS A 30 -12.73 18.59 5.36
C LYS A 30 -11.83 18.68 4.14
N ALA A 31 -10.57 18.41 4.32
CA ALA A 31 -9.65 18.28 3.19
C ALA A 31 -10.20 17.21 2.23
N PRO A 32 -10.25 17.46 0.93
CA PRO A 32 -10.64 16.42 -0.02
C PRO A 32 -9.63 15.29 0.03
N LYS A 33 -10.13 14.06 -0.17
CA LYS A 33 -9.23 12.89 -0.32
C LYS A 33 -8.23 13.14 -1.43
N SER A 34 -6.99 12.74 -1.22
CA SER A 34 -5.97 12.81 -2.27
C SER A 34 -6.33 11.88 -3.44
N PRO A 35 -5.82 12.11 -4.65
CA PRO A 35 -5.98 11.17 -5.76
C PRO A 35 -5.53 9.75 -5.41
N TYR A 36 -4.49 9.61 -4.59
CA TYR A 36 -4.00 8.32 -4.13
C TYR A 36 -4.99 7.62 -3.18
N ASP A 37 -5.60 8.36 -2.24
CA ASP A 37 -6.62 7.81 -1.34
C ASP A 37 -7.85 7.32 -2.13
N LEU A 38 -8.30 8.12 -3.10
CA LEU A 38 -9.41 7.74 -3.98
C LEU A 38 -9.06 6.49 -4.80
N TRP A 39 -7.81 6.38 -5.26
CA TRP A 39 -7.34 5.22 -5.98
C TRP A 39 -7.28 3.99 -5.08
N MET A 40 -6.75 4.09 -3.85
CA MET A 40 -6.74 2.98 -2.89
C MET A 40 -8.15 2.48 -2.58
N ASP A 41 -9.09 3.40 -2.33
CA ASP A 41 -10.49 3.05 -2.04
C ASP A 41 -11.15 2.31 -3.23
N ALA A 42 -10.76 2.64 -4.46
CA ALA A 42 -11.30 2.02 -5.66
C ALA A 42 -10.74 0.61 -5.94
N GLN A 43 -9.69 0.18 -5.24
CA GLN A 43 -9.07 -1.14 -5.45
C GLN A 43 -9.83 -2.29 -4.77
N ASP A 44 -10.76 -2.00 -3.88
CA ASP A 44 -11.58 -2.97 -3.14
C ASP A 44 -10.76 -4.03 -2.37
N ILE A 45 -9.60 -3.62 -1.84
CA ILE A 45 -8.78 -4.42 -0.94
C ILE A 45 -8.66 -3.75 0.43
N PRO A 46 -8.35 -4.49 1.51
CA PRO A 46 -8.22 -3.91 2.84
C PRO A 46 -7.18 -2.81 2.90
N ILE A 47 -7.46 -1.77 3.69
CA ILE A 47 -6.53 -0.70 3.99
C ILE A 47 -6.30 -0.70 5.50
N PHE A 48 -5.11 -1.09 5.91
CA PHE A 48 -4.69 -1.02 7.31
C PHE A 48 -4.18 0.39 7.61
N ARG A 49 -4.75 1.02 8.66
CA ARG A 49 -4.35 2.36 9.11
C ARG A 49 -4.03 2.34 10.59
N ASP A 50 -2.79 2.65 10.96
CA ASP A 50 -2.35 2.78 12.35
C ASP A 50 -0.99 3.49 12.40
N ILE A 51 -0.47 3.73 13.61
CA ILE A 51 0.90 4.23 13.82
C ILE A 51 1.98 3.21 13.46
N GLY A 52 1.64 1.93 13.39
CA GLY A 52 2.56 0.85 13.04
C GLY A 52 1.86 -0.50 12.99
N VAL A 53 2.48 -1.45 12.34
CA VAL A 53 2.04 -2.84 12.27
C VAL A 53 3.15 -3.75 12.81
N SER A 54 2.83 -4.56 13.82
CA SER A 54 3.83 -5.43 14.47
C SER A 54 4.19 -6.66 13.62
N LYS A 55 3.24 -7.16 12.82
CA LYS A 55 3.42 -8.32 11.96
C LYS A 55 2.63 -8.14 10.67
N VAL A 56 3.30 -7.71 9.63
CA VAL A 56 2.65 -7.46 8.33
C VAL A 56 2.07 -8.72 7.70
N GLN A 57 2.61 -9.90 8.03
CA GLN A 57 2.12 -11.21 7.53
C GLN A 57 0.74 -11.60 8.08
N GLU A 58 0.31 -10.99 9.17
CA GLU A 58 -0.99 -11.26 9.81
C GLU A 58 -2.08 -10.30 9.34
N LEU A 59 -1.76 -9.36 8.46
CA LEU A 59 -2.76 -8.46 7.90
C LEU A 59 -3.77 -9.22 7.04
N PRO A 60 -5.06 -8.88 7.14
CA PRO A 60 -6.08 -9.44 6.25
C PRO A 60 -5.79 -9.01 4.81
N MET A 61 -5.76 -9.96 3.89
CA MET A 61 -5.54 -9.70 2.47
C MET A 61 -6.68 -10.26 1.64
N THR A 62 -7.09 -9.56 0.60
CA THR A 62 -8.07 -10.02 -0.40
C THR A 62 -7.48 -9.98 -1.79
N ASN A 63 -8.13 -10.63 -2.75
CA ASN A 63 -7.67 -10.63 -4.13
C ASN A 63 -7.61 -9.21 -4.68
N TRP A 64 -6.49 -8.86 -5.23
CA TRP A 64 -6.27 -7.59 -5.92
C TRP A 64 -6.19 -7.82 -7.41
N ASP A 65 -7.28 -7.53 -8.10
CA ASP A 65 -7.42 -7.84 -9.52
C ASP A 65 -6.39 -7.16 -10.41
N MET A 66 -5.93 -5.97 -10.03
CA MET A 66 -4.88 -5.26 -10.76
C MET A 66 -3.58 -6.05 -10.79
N MET A 67 -3.18 -6.64 -9.67
CA MET A 67 -1.89 -7.34 -9.53
C MET A 67 -2.00 -8.86 -9.70
N GLY A 68 -3.17 -9.44 -9.51
CA GLY A 68 -3.38 -10.88 -9.60
C GLY A 68 -2.87 -11.69 -8.41
N GLY A 69 -2.69 -11.04 -7.26
CA GLY A 69 -2.35 -11.64 -5.97
C GLY A 69 -3.28 -11.17 -4.87
N LYS A 70 -3.09 -11.66 -3.65
CA LYS A 70 -3.79 -11.12 -2.49
C LYS A 70 -2.99 -9.99 -1.89
N ALA A 71 -3.66 -8.91 -1.50
CA ALA A 71 -2.98 -7.74 -0.96
C ALA A 71 -3.78 -7.00 0.11
N SER A 72 -3.09 -6.13 0.81
CA SER A 72 -3.63 -5.10 1.69
C SER A 72 -2.78 -3.85 1.58
N PHE A 73 -3.41 -2.69 1.53
CA PHE A 73 -2.69 -1.43 1.71
C PHE A 73 -2.32 -1.21 3.17
N ILE A 74 -1.20 -0.52 3.37
CA ILE A 74 -0.71 -0.11 4.68
C ILE A 74 -0.49 1.40 4.62
N GLN A 75 -1.25 2.13 5.41
CA GLN A 75 -1.12 3.57 5.54
C GLN A 75 -0.82 3.92 7.00
N LEU A 76 0.43 4.24 7.28
CA LEU A 76 0.83 4.62 8.62
C LEU A 76 0.52 6.10 8.86
N TYR A 77 -0.01 6.42 10.04
CA TYR A 77 -0.28 7.81 10.40
C TYR A 77 0.98 8.66 10.35
N GLY A 78 0.87 9.82 9.73
CA GLY A 78 1.97 10.76 9.52
C GLY A 78 2.77 10.54 8.23
N THR A 79 2.43 9.53 7.43
CA THR A 79 3.06 9.26 6.14
C THR A 79 2.15 9.56 4.94
N GLU A 80 0.95 10.03 5.22
CA GLU A 80 -0.07 10.32 4.20
C GLU A 80 0.44 11.36 3.20
N GLY A 81 0.30 11.05 1.93
CA GLY A 81 0.77 11.89 0.84
C GLY A 81 2.29 11.90 0.62
N MET A 82 3.07 11.16 1.43
CA MET A 82 4.52 11.05 1.29
C MET A 82 4.95 9.77 0.59
N TRP A 83 4.37 8.65 0.98
CA TRP A 83 4.64 7.35 0.37
C TRP A 83 3.45 6.41 0.56
N GLY A 84 3.28 5.49 -0.39
CA GLY A 84 2.31 4.41 -0.31
C GLY A 84 2.99 3.09 0.03
N CYS A 85 2.30 2.23 0.77
CA CYS A 85 2.79 0.90 1.10
C CYS A 85 1.68 -0.12 0.93
N HIS A 86 2.03 -1.30 0.49
CA HIS A 86 1.14 -2.45 0.49
C HIS A 86 1.93 -3.73 0.73
N ILE A 87 1.26 -4.73 1.28
CA ILE A 87 1.74 -6.11 1.29
C ILE A 87 1.00 -6.89 0.23
N ILE A 88 1.70 -7.74 -0.49
CA ILE A 88 1.14 -8.60 -1.53
C ILE A 88 1.69 -10.02 -1.40
N GLU A 89 0.80 -11.00 -1.58
CA GLU A 89 1.16 -12.41 -1.67
C GLU A 89 1.23 -12.81 -3.15
N VAL A 90 2.43 -13.24 -3.57
CA VAL A 90 2.61 -13.84 -4.89
C VAL A 90 2.04 -15.25 -4.87
N PRO A 91 1.15 -15.64 -5.78
CA PRO A 91 0.62 -17.00 -5.81
C PRO A 91 1.73 -18.04 -5.91
N GLY A 92 1.61 -19.13 -5.13
CA GLY A 92 2.59 -20.23 -5.19
C GLY A 92 2.69 -20.83 -6.59
N ALA A 93 3.91 -20.93 -7.13
CA ALA A 93 4.20 -21.37 -8.50
C ALA A 93 3.51 -20.51 -9.59
N GLY A 94 3.11 -19.30 -9.25
CA GLY A 94 2.49 -18.32 -10.15
C GLY A 94 3.29 -17.03 -10.23
N ALA A 95 2.72 -16.06 -10.91
CA ALA A 95 3.28 -14.71 -11.04
C ALA A 95 2.19 -13.66 -10.85
N LEU A 96 2.60 -12.47 -10.41
CA LEU A 96 1.76 -11.29 -10.46
C LEU A 96 1.66 -10.79 -11.90
N LYS A 97 0.62 -10.02 -12.17
CA LYS A 97 0.50 -9.34 -13.47
C LYS A 97 1.57 -8.24 -13.56
N PRO A 98 2.15 -8.02 -14.75
CA PRO A 98 3.10 -6.95 -14.93
C PRO A 98 2.42 -5.59 -14.71
N VAL A 99 3.14 -4.68 -14.08
CA VAL A 99 2.70 -3.30 -13.88
C VAL A 99 3.69 -2.33 -14.49
N LYS A 100 3.17 -1.20 -14.95
CA LYS A 100 3.98 -0.11 -15.48
C LYS A 100 3.75 1.14 -14.63
N HIS A 101 4.82 1.75 -14.19
CA HIS A 101 4.77 3.00 -13.44
C HIS A 101 6.00 3.87 -13.75
N ILE A 102 5.93 5.15 -13.39
CA ILE A 102 7.00 6.14 -13.60
C ILE A 102 7.61 6.62 -12.28
N TYR A 103 7.14 6.07 -11.16
CA TYR A 103 7.66 6.37 -9.81
C TYR A 103 8.54 5.23 -9.33
N GLU A 104 9.46 5.54 -8.44
CA GLU A 104 10.32 4.56 -7.79
C GLU A 104 9.51 3.71 -6.82
N GLN A 105 9.73 2.40 -6.87
CA GLN A 105 9.12 1.45 -5.96
C GLN A 105 10.18 0.59 -5.31
N GLN A 106 10.06 0.42 -3.99
CA GLN A 106 10.94 -0.45 -3.22
C GLN A 106 10.18 -1.71 -2.78
N TYR A 107 10.88 -2.83 -2.82
CA TYR A 107 10.35 -4.13 -2.43
C TYR A 107 11.19 -4.73 -1.32
N PHE A 108 10.53 -5.22 -0.29
CA PHE A 108 11.14 -5.98 0.79
C PHE A 108 10.44 -7.33 0.92
N VAL A 109 11.21 -8.42 0.87
CA VAL A 109 10.66 -9.77 0.98
C VAL A 109 10.51 -10.16 2.45
N VAL A 110 9.27 -10.25 2.88
CA VAL A 110 8.92 -10.63 4.25
C VAL A 110 9.08 -12.13 4.46
N ASP A 111 8.69 -12.94 3.45
CA ASP A 111 8.84 -14.39 3.46
C ASP A 111 8.83 -14.96 2.03
N GLY A 112 9.37 -16.17 1.86
CA GLY A 112 9.40 -16.86 0.57
C GLY A 112 10.64 -16.58 -0.27
N ARG A 113 10.57 -17.01 -1.54
CA ARG A 113 11.59 -16.84 -2.57
C ARG A 113 10.96 -16.79 -3.95
N GLY A 114 11.60 -16.10 -4.88
CA GLY A 114 11.13 -15.97 -6.26
C GLY A 114 12.05 -15.12 -7.09
N SER A 115 11.54 -14.57 -8.16
CA SER A 115 12.25 -13.63 -9.02
C SER A 115 11.33 -12.49 -9.47
N THR A 116 11.94 -11.37 -9.80
CA THR A 116 11.28 -10.23 -10.45
C THR A 116 11.95 -9.97 -11.77
N GLU A 117 11.14 -9.79 -12.80
CA GLU A 117 11.56 -9.41 -14.12
C GLU A 117 11.27 -7.93 -14.33
N VAL A 118 12.24 -7.18 -14.81
CA VAL A 118 12.14 -5.73 -15.07
C VAL A 118 12.63 -5.44 -16.47
N TRP A 119 11.86 -4.66 -17.23
CA TRP A 119 12.24 -4.20 -18.57
C TRP A 119 11.70 -2.79 -18.84
N GLU A 120 12.34 -2.10 -19.74
CA GLU A 120 11.84 -0.81 -20.25
C GLU A 120 10.76 -1.05 -21.31
N GLU A 121 9.77 -0.17 -21.37
CA GLU A 121 8.74 -0.22 -22.40
C GLU A 121 9.37 -0.14 -23.79
N GLY A 122 8.99 -1.07 -24.68
CA GLY A 122 9.55 -1.19 -26.01
C GLY A 122 10.90 -1.92 -26.08
N GLN A 123 11.37 -2.48 -24.96
CA GLN A 123 12.59 -3.28 -24.88
C GLN A 123 12.33 -4.63 -24.17
N GLU A 124 11.22 -5.27 -24.48
CA GLU A 124 10.78 -6.53 -23.85
C GLU A 124 11.75 -7.70 -24.12
N ASP A 125 12.70 -7.53 -25.04
CA ASP A 125 13.80 -8.47 -25.31
C ASP A 125 14.98 -8.31 -24.33
N LYS A 126 15.01 -7.24 -23.51
CA LYS A 126 16.07 -6.91 -22.57
C LYS A 126 15.58 -6.97 -21.13
N VAL A 127 15.21 -8.15 -20.70
CA VAL A 127 14.71 -8.37 -19.34
C VAL A 127 15.85 -8.47 -18.34
N HIS A 128 15.79 -7.69 -17.28
CA HIS A 128 16.63 -7.86 -16.10
C HIS A 128 15.91 -8.72 -15.08
N VAL A 129 16.53 -9.81 -14.64
CA VAL A 129 15.97 -10.73 -13.65
C VAL A 129 16.70 -10.56 -12.33
N PHE A 130 15.94 -10.33 -11.27
CA PHE A 130 16.44 -10.29 -9.90
C PHE A 130 15.82 -11.44 -9.10
N GLU A 131 16.65 -12.37 -8.64
CA GLU A 131 16.21 -13.44 -7.74
C GLU A 131 16.23 -12.96 -6.29
N TRP A 132 15.17 -13.25 -5.56
CA TRP A 132 15.01 -12.80 -4.18
C TRP A 132 14.59 -13.94 -3.24
N GLN A 133 14.88 -13.73 -1.99
CA GLN A 133 14.48 -14.58 -0.87
C GLN A 133 14.11 -13.71 0.33
N LYS A 134 13.62 -14.32 1.38
CA LYS A 134 13.32 -13.61 2.64
C LYS A 134 14.48 -12.69 3.06
N GLY A 135 14.14 -11.42 3.32
CA GLY A 135 15.10 -10.37 3.68
C GLY A 135 15.72 -9.64 2.48
N SER A 136 15.44 -10.04 1.24
CA SER A 136 15.89 -9.27 0.07
C SER A 136 15.18 -7.91 0.00
N LEU A 137 15.93 -6.91 -0.47
CA LEU A 137 15.48 -5.53 -0.69
C LEU A 137 16.00 -5.06 -2.05
N TRP A 138 15.13 -4.49 -2.88
CA TRP A 138 15.52 -3.86 -4.15
C TRP A 138 14.56 -2.74 -4.54
N SER A 139 14.90 -2.00 -5.57
CA SER A 139 14.07 -0.94 -6.16
C SER A 139 14.02 -1.06 -7.67
N VAL A 140 12.96 -0.56 -8.26
CA VAL A 140 12.75 -0.38 -9.70
C VAL A 140 12.19 1.01 -9.94
#